data_ebbddc442eef644ded6f69b029ad7f5f
#
_entry.id   ebbddc442eef644ded6f69b029ad7f5f
#
_cell.length_a   1.000
_cell.length_b   1.000
_cell.length_c   1.000
_cell.angle_alpha   90.00
_cell.angle_beta   90.00
_cell.angle_gamma   90.00
#
_symmetry.space_group_name_H-M   'P 1'
#
loop_
_entity.id
_entity.type
_entity.pdbx_description
1 polymer ?
#
loop_
_entity_poly.entity_id
_entity_poly.type
_entity_poly.pdbx_seq_one_letter_code
_entity_poly.pdbx_strand_id
1 'polypeptide(L)'
;MLRRFLFLTLLATAVVTWFTRDRLASVSDIHPDTLREPVQTPVKSSEPVRFTRNGYEYTATPLFDYTLCGLVVHRLDYSWFSIDRGERTFTLDIGVIWGSNLSNRVHQAKSIRFSQDRRFCFVEWHGQVPFVMSELSNNHLLVDRNDIERKVKQIQTADQIRLRGKLVNVTARRITPGGRYDSDEIVWKSSTTRADTGGGACETILVEDVVILKPANEVSRMLFRVSLWGMAALALWAVSDLFRRC
;
A
#
# COMPACT_ATOMS: atom_id res chain seq x y z
N MET A 1 -15.36 -25.34 -29.03
CA MET A 1 -14.50 -24.27 -29.59
C MET A 1 -14.72 -22.92 -28.87
N LEU A 2 -15.95 -22.41 -28.76
CA LEU A 2 -16.25 -21.10 -28.17
C LEU A 2 -15.67 -20.90 -26.75
N ARG A 3 -15.84 -21.89 -25.84
CA ARG A 3 -15.30 -21.81 -24.45
C ARG A 3 -13.79 -21.64 -24.42
N ARG A 4 -13.05 -22.37 -25.25
CA ARG A 4 -11.59 -22.27 -25.34
C ARG A 4 -11.16 -20.90 -25.88
N PHE A 5 -11.86 -20.39 -26.87
CA PHE A 5 -11.62 -19.06 -27.42
C PHE A 5 -11.84 -17.98 -26.36
N LEU A 6 -12.98 -18.00 -25.66
CA LEU A 6 -13.30 -17.06 -24.57
C LEU A 6 -12.25 -17.11 -23.45
N PHE A 7 -11.84 -18.32 -23.04
CA PHE A 7 -10.81 -18.46 -22.00
C PHE A 7 -9.48 -17.85 -22.42
N LEU A 8 -9.02 -18.11 -23.66
CA LEU A 8 -7.78 -17.55 -24.17
C LEU A 8 -7.83 -16.02 -24.31
N THR A 9 -8.96 -15.47 -24.73
CA THR A 9 -9.17 -14.02 -24.78
C THR A 9 -9.09 -13.38 -23.39
N LEU A 10 -9.78 -13.95 -22.39
CA LEU A 10 -9.72 -13.48 -21.02
C LEU A 10 -8.30 -13.61 -20.43
N LEU A 11 -7.61 -14.71 -20.71
CA LEU A 11 -6.23 -14.92 -20.28
C LEU A 11 -5.29 -13.86 -20.89
N ALA A 12 -5.37 -13.64 -22.20
CA ALA A 12 -4.57 -12.60 -22.86
C ALA A 12 -4.85 -11.21 -22.30
N THR A 13 -6.14 -10.87 -22.06
CA THR A 13 -6.54 -9.62 -21.44
C THR A 13 -5.97 -9.50 -20.01
N ALA A 14 -6.06 -10.57 -19.21
CA ALA A 14 -5.49 -10.58 -17.86
C ALA A 14 -3.97 -10.37 -17.87
N VAL A 15 -3.24 -11.02 -18.80
CA VAL A 15 -1.80 -10.85 -18.93
C VAL A 15 -1.43 -9.41 -19.31
N VAL A 16 -2.06 -8.84 -20.33
CA VAL A 16 -1.79 -7.45 -20.75
C VAL A 16 -2.10 -6.46 -19.63
N THR A 17 -3.26 -6.63 -18.97
CA THR A 17 -3.68 -5.71 -17.91
C THR A 17 -2.90 -5.90 -16.62
N TRP A 18 -2.31 -7.07 -16.37
CA TRP A 18 -1.35 -7.28 -15.28
C TRP A 18 -0.16 -6.31 -15.35
N PHE A 19 0.42 -6.11 -16.54
CA PHE A 19 1.56 -5.22 -16.74
C PHE A 19 1.19 -3.73 -16.82
N THR A 20 -0.07 -3.40 -17.02
CA THR A 20 -0.51 -2.01 -17.20
C THR A 20 -1.30 -1.43 -16.03
N ARG A 21 -1.87 -2.26 -15.15
CA ARG A 21 -2.72 -1.82 -14.04
C ARG A 21 -2.03 -0.98 -12.97
N ASP A 22 -0.71 -1.19 -12.78
CA ASP A 22 0.10 -0.52 -11.77
C ASP A 22 1.18 0.40 -12.40
N ARG A 23 1.00 0.76 -13.68
CA ARG A 23 2.00 1.50 -14.45
C ARG A 23 2.07 2.96 -14.02
N LEU A 24 3.19 3.38 -13.43
CA LEU A 24 3.45 4.76 -13.01
C LEU A 24 3.56 5.74 -14.19
N ALA A 25 4.19 5.29 -15.29
CA ALA A 25 4.41 6.13 -16.46
C ALA A 25 3.10 6.62 -17.14
N SER A 26 1.94 6.03 -16.83
CA SER A 26 0.64 6.47 -17.32
C SER A 26 0.09 7.69 -16.57
N VAL A 27 0.63 8.01 -15.39
CA VAL A 27 0.17 9.14 -14.57
C VAL A 27 0.73 10.44 -15.15
N SER A 28 -0.07 11.16 -15.92
CA SER A 28 0.30 12.42 -16.57
C SER A 28 -0.33 13.65 -15.91
N ASP A 29 -1.48 13.47 -15.27
CA ASP A 29 -2.24 14.52 -14.61
C ASP A 29 -1.98 14.48 -13.10
N ILE A 30 -1.21 15.46 -12.60
CA ILE A 30 -0.77 15.54 -11.21
C ILE A 30 -1.71 16.45 -10.42
N HIS A 31 -2.22 15.93 -9.29
CA HIS A 31 -3.06 16.70 -8.38
C HIS A 31 -2.20 17.74 -7.65
N PRO A 32 -2.62 19.03 -7.57
CA PRO A 32 -1.80 20.09 -6.98
C PRO A 32 -1.36 19.84 -5.53
N ASP A 33 -2.18 19.16 -4.73
CA ASP A 33 -1.83 18.86 -3.34
C ASP A 33 -0.63 17.90 -3.23
N THR A 34 -0.39 17.05 -4.23
CA THR A 34 0.74 16.10 -4.23
C THR A 34 2.09 16.77 -4.53
N LEU A 35 2.07 18.05 -4.93
CA LEU A 35 3.28 18.85 -5.12
C LEU A 35 3.77 19.52 -3.84
N ARG A 36 3.03 19.39 -2.74
CA ARG A 36 3.37 20.00 -1.45
C ARG A 36 4.08 18.98 -0.57
N GLU A 37 4.94 19.49 0.31
CA GLU A 37 5.53 18.68 1.36
C GLU A 37 4.46 18.18 2.33
N PRO A 38 4.67 16.98 2.93
CA PRO A 38 3.84 16.51 4.00
C PRO A 38 3.83 17.47 5.19
N VAL A 39 2.66 17.66 5.77
CA VAL A 39 2.48 18.49 6.96
C VAL A 39 2.64 17.63 8.20
N GLN A 40 3.53 18.06 9.09
CA GLN A 40 3.83 17.39 10.36
C GLN A 40 3.78 18.43 11.48
N THR A 41 2.86 18.26 12.43
CA THR A 41 2.68 19.18 13.56
C THR A 41 2.68 18.41 14.89
N PRO A 42 3.25 18.96 15.98
CA PRO A 42 3.21 18.30 17.28
C PRO A 42 1.78 17.96 17.70
N VAL A 43 1.58 16.76 18.25
CA VAL A 43 0.27 16.36 18.76
C VAL A 43 -0.11 17.19 20.00
N LYS A 44 -1.41 17.44 20.18
CA LYS A 44 -1.92 18.08 21.39
C LYS A 44 -1.87 17.17 22.62
N SER A 45 -1.95 15.86 22.41
CA SER A 45 -1.84 14.84 23.44
C SER A 45 -1.04 13.68 22.93
N SER A 46 -0.09 13.20 23.73
CA SER A 46 0.69 11.99 23.48
C SER A 46 0.12 10.75 24.20
N GLU A 47 -1.14 10.82 24.62
CA GLU A 47 -1.81 9.70 25.29
C GLU A 47 -1.86 8.50 24.32
N PRO A 48 -1.39 7.31 24.74
CA PRO A 48 -1.35 6.13 23.89
C PRO A 48 -2.76 5.65 23.50
N VAL A 49 -2.96 5.38 22.22
CA VAL A 49 -4.15 4.72 21.69
C VAL A 49 -3.96 3.21 21.83
N ARG A 50 -4.88 2.54 22.54
CA ARG A 50 -4.85 1.08 22.71
C ARG A 50 -6.01 0.45 21.97
N PHE A 51 -5.71 -0.64 21.24
CA PHE A 51 -6.73 -1.42 20.53
C PHE A 51 -6.26 -2.85 20.31
N THR A 52 -7.21 -3.74 20.03
CA THR A 52 -6.94 -5.14 19.72
C THR A 52 -7.33 -5.43 18.27
N ARG A 53 -6.44 -6.08 17.52
CA ARG A 53 -6.69 -6.46 16.14
C ARG A 53 -5.86 -7.67 15.72
N ASN A 54 -6.43 -8.56 14.89
CA ASN A 54 -5.75 -9.73 14.34
C ASN A 54 -5.03 -10.61 15.38
N GLY A 55 -5.54 -10.65 16.62
CA GLY A 55 -4.94 -11.41 17.72
C GLY A 55 -3.75 -10.73 18.39
N TYR A 56 -3.58 -9.42 18.17
CA TYR A 56 -2.58 -8.59 18.84
C TYR A 56 -3.25 -7.46 19.62
N GLU A 57 -2.70 -7.11 20.77
CA GLU A 57 -2.94 -5.86 21.47
C GLU A 57 -1.87 -4.85 21.05
N TYR A 58 -2.33 -3.68 20.63
CA TYR A 58 -1.50 -2.58 20.18
C TYR A 58 -1.53 -1.44 21.19
N THR A 59 -0.36 -0.82 21.40
CA THR A 59 -0.23 0.47 22.06
C THR A 59 0.50 1.40 21.09
N ALA A 60 -0.22 2.36 20.54
CA ALA A 60 0.30 3.36 19.60
C ALA A 60 0.45 4.70 20.33
N THR A 61 1.69 5.16 20.50
CA THR A 61 2.01 6.44 21.15
C THR A 61 2.18 7.52 20.09
N PRO A 62 1.28 8.52 20.02
CA PRO A 62 1.35 9.60 19.05
C PRO A 62 2.57 10.50 19.26
N LEU A 63 3.21 10.88 18.14
CA LEU A 63 4.35 11.80 18.10
C LEU A 63 3.96 13.11 17.42
N PHE A 64 3.34 13.01 16.23
CA PHE A 64 2.93 14.14 15.40
C PHE A 64 1.61 13.86 14.71
N ASP A 65 0.78 14.89 14.53
CA ASP A 65 -0.27 14.89 13.53
C ASP A 65 0.38 14.98 12.15
N TYR A 66 -0.09 14.15 11.21
CA TYR A 66 0.56 13.96 9.93
C TYR A 66 -0.41 13.95 8.77
N THR A 67 -0.11 14.71 7.73
CA THR A 67 -0.85 14.68 6.46
C THR A 67 0.13 14.57 5.30
N LEU A 68 -0.02 13.51 4.52
CA LEU A 68 0.76 13.22 3.33
C LEU A 68 -0.14 13.25 2.09
N CYS A 69 0.22 14.04 1.07
CA CYS A 69 -0.35 13.94 -0.26
C CYS A 69 0.75 13.51 -1.23
N GLY A 70 0.49 12.49 -2.07
CA GLY A 70 1.50 12.03 -3.01
C GLY A 70 1.03 10.92 -3.92
N LEU A 71 1.93 10.48 -4.79
CA LEU A 71 1.75 9.36 -5.71
C LEU A 71 2.29 8.08 -5.05
N VAL A 72 1.47 7.07 -5.00
CA VAL A 72 1.86 5.73 -4.52
C VAL A 72 2.71 5.05 -5.58
N VAL A 73 4.00 4.87 -5.30
CA VAL A 73 4.95 4.23 -6.24
C VAL A 73 5.11 2.75 -6.01
N HIS A 74 4.79 2.30 -4.82
CA HIS A 74 4.77 0.88 -4.46
C HIS A 74 3.72 0.59 -3.37
N ARG A 75 3.21 -0.64 -3.35
CA ARG A 75 2.21 -1.13 -2.40
C ARG A 75 2.49 -2.58 -2.04
N LEU A 76 2.51 -2.90 -0.75
CA LEU A 76 2.61 -4.26 -0.23
C LEU A 76 1.49 -4.52 0.78
N ASP A 77 0.67 -5.52 0.49
CA ASP A 77 -0.47 -5.94 1.31
C ASP A 77 -0.14 -7.24 2.04
N TYR A 78 -0.10 -7.19 3.35
CA TYR A 78 0.21 -8.33 4.20
C TYR A 78 -1.01 -9.22 4.51
N SER A 79 -2.22 -8.82 4.11
CA SER A 79 -3.45 -9.54 4.44
C SER A 79 -3.60 -10.87 3.70
N TRP A 80 -2.97 -11.01 2.53
CA TRP A 80 -3.09 -12.21 1.69
C TRP A 80 -2.12 -13.33 2.13
N PHE A 81 -0.83 -13.03 2.24
CA PHE A 81 0.19 -14.03 2.59
C PHE A 81 1.36 -13.36 3.30
N SER A 82 1.60 -13.75 4.54
CA SER A 82 2.74 -13.32 5.31
C SER A 82 3.27 -14.50 6.12
N ILE A 83 4.54 -14.82 5.94
CA ILE A 83 5.25 -15.87 6.68
C ILE A 83 5.74 -15.33 8.02
N ASP A 84 6.10 -14.04 8.07
CA ASP A 84 6.59 -13.38 9.27
C ASP A 84 5.41 -12.88 10.12
N ARG A 85 5.42 -13.26 11.41
CA ARG A 85 4.40 -12.84 12.37
C ARG A 85 4.36 -11.33 12.56
N GLY A 86 5.51 -10.66 12.47
CA GLY A 86 5.63 -9.22 12.60
C GLY A 86 5.04 -8.43 11.41
N GLU A 87 4.96 -9.03 10.23
CA GLU A 87 4.42 -8.37 9.03
C GLU A 87 2.91 -8.09 9.14
N ARG A 88 2.15 -8.93 9.86
CA ARG A 88 0.71 -8.74 10.07
C ARG A 88 0.35 -7.60 11.03
N THR A 89 1.35 -6.94 11.61
CA THR A 89 1.15 -5.78 12.48
C THR A 89 0.53 -4.62 11.71
N PHE A 90 0.92 -4.44 10.44
CA PHE A 90 0.42 -3.38 9.58
C PHE A 90 -0.59 -3.91 8.56
N THR A 91 -1.51 -3.02 8.17
CA THR A 91 -2.51 -3.35 7.15
C THR A 91 -1.92 -3.29 5.75
N LEU A 92 -1.05 -2.31 5.51
CA LEU A 92 -0.49 -2.01 4.21
C LEU A 92 0.81 -1.22 4.38
N ASP A 93 1.80 -1.50 3.53
CA ASP A 93 2.96 -0.64 3.36
C ASP A 93 2.90 0.03 1.98
N ILE A 94 3.19 1.33 1.95
CA ILE A 94 3.19 2.12 0.71
C ILE A 94 4.43 3.00 0.61
N GLY A 95 5.08 2.95 -0.56
CA GLY A 95 6.04 3.98 -0.96
C GLY A 95 5.30 5.14 -1.61
N VAL A 96 5.57 6.37 -1.19
CA VAL A 96 4.90 7.57 -1.69
C VAL A 96 5.93 8.62 -2.06
N ILE A 97 5.77 9.23 -3.24
CA ILE A 97 6.57 10.38 -3.69
C ILE A 97 5.70 11.62 -3.85
N TRP A 98 6.31 12.80 -3.70
CA TRP A 98 5.64 14.09 -3.85
C TRP A 98 6.57 15.15 -4.44
N GLY A 99 6.13 16.40 -4.47
CA GLY A 99 6.95 17.58 -4.75
C GLY A 99 7.61 17.58 -6.11
N SER A 100 8.93 17.82 -6.14
CA SER A 100 9.72 17.91 -7.36
C SER A 100 9.85 16.57 -8.09
N ASN A 101 9.77 15.44 -7.39
CA ASN A 101 9.72 14.12 -8.02
C ASN A 101 8.51 13.99 -8.96
N LEU A 102 7.39 14.63 -8.63
CA LEU A 102 6.20 14.64 -9.47
C LEU A 102 6.22 15.74 -10.52
N SER A 103 6.60 16.98 -10.15
CA SER A 103 6.67 18.10 -11.12
C SER A 103 7.69 17.85 -12.23
N ASN A 104 8.81 17.19 -11.93
CA ASN A 104 9.83 16.75 -12.87
C ASN A 104 9.50 15.42 -13.57
N ARG A 105 8.33 14.84 -13.29
CA ARG A 105 7.86 13.58 -13.87
C ARG A 105 8.84 12.42 -13.71
N VAL A 106 9.55 12.35 -12.60
CA VAL A 106 10.55 11.31 -12.32
C VAL A 106 9.94 9.92 -12.40
N HIS A 107 8.69 9.74 -11.93
CA HIS A 107 7.93 8.48 -11.98
C HIS A 107 7.66 7.95 -13.39
N GLN A 108 7.85 8.78 -14.44
CA GLN A 108 7.70 8.39 -15.85
C GLN A 108 9.03 7.99 -16.51
N ALA A 109 10.16 8.24 -15.86
CA ALA A 109 11.47 7.91 -16.41
C ALA A 109 11.62 6.37 -16.53
N LYS A 110 12.03 5.89 -17.69
CA LYS A 110 12.24 4.47 -17.94
C LYS A 110 13.42 3.87 -17.15
N SER A 111 14.32 4.73 -16.70
CA SER A 111 15.52 4.37 -15.96
C SER A 111 15.32 4.34 -14.44
N ILE A 112 14.14 4.68 -13.93
CA ILE A 112 13.83 4.59 -12.50
C ILE A 112 12.95 3.37 -12.22
N ARG A 113 13.23 2.69 -11.12
CA ARG A 113 12.43 1.57 -10.63
C ARG A 113 12.18 1.75 -9.15
N PHE A 114 10.94 1.57 -8.74
CA PHE A 114 10.54 1.43 -7.34
C PHE A 114 10.23 -0.02 -7.06
N SER A 115 10.70 -0.53 -5.93
CA SER A 115 10.43 -1.89 -5.48
C SER A 115 10.30 -1.92 -3.97
N GLN A 116 9.72 -2.99 -3.45
CA GLN A 116 9.63 -3.20 -2.01
C GLN A 116 10.00 -4.65 -1.72
N ASP A 117 10.89 -4.84 -0.77
CA ASP A 117 11.17 -6.13 -0.19
C ASP A 117 10.87 -6.07 1.30
N ARG A 118 9.94 -6.93 1.72
CA ARG A 118 9.43 -6.92 3.10
C ARG A 118 8.95 -5.50 3.46
N ARG A 119 9.70 -4.82 4.35
CA ARG A 119 9.34 -3.51 4.92
C ARG A 119 10.10 -2.34 4.31
N PHE A 120 11.01 -2.60 3.38
CA PHE A 120 11.85 -1.58 2.79
C PHE A 120 11.36 -1.22 1.40
N CYS A 121 11.18 0.08 1.17
CA CYS A 121 10.97 0.64 -0.16
C CYS A 121 12.32 0.99 -0.77
N PHE A 122 12.60 0.46 -1.95
CA PHE A 122 13.82 0.72 -2.69
C PHE A 122 13.52 1.55 -3.92
N VAL A 123 14.43 2.46 -4.23
CA VAL A 123 14.46 3.18 -5.49
C VAL A 123 15.80 2.98 -6.15
N GLU A 124 15.79 2.55 -7.40
CA GLU A 124 16.97 2.35 -8.24
C GLU A 124 16.82 3.16 -9.50
N TRP A 125 17.88 3.82 -9.94
CA TRP A 125 17.88 4.53 -11.20
C TRP A 125 19.24 4.48 -11.89
N HIS A 126 19.22 4.62 -13.22
CA HIS A 126 20.42 4.70 -14.05
C HIS A 126 20.44 6.02 -14.80
N GLY A 127 21.65 6.56 -15.00
CA GLY A 127 21.84 7.83 -15.69
C GLY A 127 21.40 9.05 -14.84
N GLN A 128 21.12 10.16 -15.52
CA GLN A 128 20.74 11.39 -14.86
C GLN A 128 19.22 11.46 -14.69
N VAL A 129 18.74 11.08 -13.52
CA VAL A 129 17.34 11.26 -13.11
C VAL A 129 17.33 12.26 -11.96
N PRO A 130 16.59 13.38 -12.03
CA PRO A 130 16.56 14.38 -10.96
C PRO A 130 15.69 13.92 -9.78
N PHE A 131 16.03 12.75 -9.21
CA PHE A 131 15.31 12.16 -8.09
C PHE A 131 15.76 12.78 -6.77
N VAL A 132 14.80 13.21 -5.96
CA VAL A 132 15.01 13.81 -4.64
C VAL A 132 14.60 12.80 -3.57
N MET A 133 15.58 12.25 -2.84
CA MET A 133 15.35 11.23 -1.82
C MET A 133 14.45 11.68 -0.67
N SER A 134 14.59 12.95 -0.24
CA SER A 134 13.76 13.53 0.84
C SER A 134 12.29 13.75 0.45
N GLU A 135 11.93 13.51 -0.81
CA GLU A 135 10.57 13.54 -1.33
C GLU A 135 10.03 12.12 -1.65
N LEU A 136 10.55 11.12 -0.94
CA LEU A 136 10.06 9.75 -0.89
C LEU A 136 9.87 9.35 0.56
N SER A 137 8.78 8.68 0.89
CA SER A 137 8.59 8.02 2.18
C SER A 137 8.13 6.58 2.01
N ASN A 138 8.55 5.72 2.94
CA ASN A 138 8.03 4.38 3.11
C ASN A 138 7.14 4.35 4.35
N ASN A 139 5.85 4.14 4.15
CA ASN A 139 4.83 4.32 5.18
C ASN A 139 4.22 2.97 5.57
N HIS A 140 4.35 2.60 6.83
CA HIS A 140 3.69 1.46 7.45
C HIS A 140 2.34 1.90 8.00
N LEU A 141 1.24 1.43 7.39
CA LEU A 141 -0.11 1.87 7.73
C LEU A 141 -0.74 0.97 8.78
N LEU A 142 -0.96 1.53 9.96
CA LEU A 142 -1.66 0.91 11.07
C LEU A 142 -3.10 1.44 11.12
N VAL A 143 -4.08 0.57 11.38
CA VAL A 143 -5.48 0.95 11.48
C VAL A 143 -6.11 0.32 12.71
N ASP A 144 -6.89 1.10 13.44
CA ASP A 144 -7.65 0.68 14.63
C ASP A 144 -9.12 0.37 14.33
N ARG A 145 -9.65 0.85 13.17
CA ARG A 145 -11.06 0.74 12.78
C ARG A 145 -11.26 0.07 11.44
N ASN A 146 -12.33 -0.71 11.32
CA ASN A 146 -12.66 -1.45 10.10
C ASN A 146 -13.08 -0.56 8.91
N ASP A 147 -13.68 0.62 9.16
CA ASP A 147 -14.03 1.57 8.11
C ASP A 147 -12.77 2.17 7.46
N ILE A 148 -11.76 2.50 8.27
CA ILE A 148 -10.47 2.99 7.78
C ILE A 148 -9.70 1.88 7.06
N GLU A 149 -9.73 0.64 7.57
CA GLU A 149 -9.11 -0.49 6.88
C GLU A 149 -9.64 -0.66 5.46
N ARG A 150 -10.95 -0.60 5.28
CA ARG A 150 -11.55 -0.69 3.95
C ARG A 150 -11.06 0.41 3.00
N LYS A 151 -10.89 1.65 3.49
CA LYS A 151 -10.32 2.75 2.70
C LYS A 151 -8.85 2.51 2.36
N VAL A 152 -8.03 2.11 3.36
CA VAL A 152 -6.60 1.82 3.17
C VAL A 152 -6.40 0.71 2.15
N LYS A 153 -7.19 -0.36 2.20
CA LYS A 153 -7.11 -1.47 1.23
C LYS A 153 -7.49 -1.10 -0.19
N GLN A 154 -8.18 0.03 -0.41
CA GLN A 154 -8.50 0.53 -1.74
C GLN A 154 -7.31 1.22 -2.44
N ILE A 155 -6.31 1.65 -1.68
CA ILE A 155 -5.09 2.27 -2.25
C ILE A 155 -4.43 1.30 -3.22
N GLN A 156 -4.07 1.78 -4.38
CA GLN A 156 -3.33 1.01 -5.39
C GLN A 156 -2.07 1.76 -5.83
N THR A 157 -1.10 1.02 -6.36
CA THR A 157 0.08 1.62 -7.00
C THR A 157 -0.35 2.53 -8.14
N ALA A 158 0.29 3.69 -8.29
CA ALA A 158 -0.04 4.77 -9.20
C ALA A 158 -1.24 5.65 -8.80
N ASP A 159 -1.96 5.38 -7.71
CA ASP A 159 -2.96 6.31 -7.19
C ASP A 159 -2.29 7.54 -6.57
N GLN A 160 -2.92 8.70 -6.74
CA GLN A 160 -2.59 9.90 -5.98
C GLN A 160 -3.53 9.99 -4.79
N ILE A 161 -2.94 10.06 -3.60
CA ILE A 161 -3.68 9.96 -2.35
C ILE A 161 -3.45 11.18 -1.45
N ARG A 162 -4.41 11.41 -0.56
CA ARG A 162 -4.21 12.16 0.68
C ARG A 162 -4.45 11.22 1.85
N LEU A 163 -3.43 11.07 2.68
CA LEU A 163 -3.46 10.28 3.90
C LEU A 163 -3.34 11.22 5.09
N ARG A 164 -4.21 11.06 6.08
CA ARG A 164 -4.18 11.78 7.34
C ARG A 164 -4.15 10.80 8.50
N GLY A 165 -3.35 11.09 9.50
CA GLY A 165 -3.22 10.29 10.70
C GLY A 165 -2.19 10.85 11.66
N LYS A 166 -1.59 9.98 12.43
CA LYS A 166 -0.55 10.34 13.39
C LYS A 166 0.70 9.49 13.15
N LEU A 167 1.88 10.11 13.16
CA LEU A 167 3.12 9.36 13.32
C LEU A 167 3.14 8.80 14.74
N VAL A 168 3.39 7.49 14.86
CA VAL A 168 3.31 6.78 16.14
C VAL A 168 4.48 5.86 16.37
N ASN A 169 4.91 5.73 17.63
CA ASN A 169 5.65 4.56 18.07
C ASN A 169 4.63 3.48 18.46
N VAL A 170 4.87 2.25 18.05
CA VAL A 170 3.92 1.14 18.26
C VAL A 170 4.61 0.01 19.00
N THR A 171 3.94 -0.51 20.00
CA THR A 171 4.21 -1.83 20.56
C THR A 171 3.01 -2.74 20.28
N ALA A 172 3.30 -3.99 19.88
CA ALA A 172 2.27 -5.00 19.65
C ALA A 172 2.63 -6.28 20.40
N ARG A 173 1.67 -6.81 21.16
CA ARG A 173 1.79 -8.09 21.88
C ARG A 173 0.76 -9.07 21.37
N ARG A 174 1.19 -10.26 21.04
CA ARG A 174 0.30 -11.31 20.61
C ARG A 174 -0.54 -11.83 21.78
N ILE A 175 -1.84 -11.99 21.56
CA ILE A 175 -2.75 -12.63 22.49
C ILE A 175 -2.75 -14.12 22.16
N THR A 176 -2.32 -14.95 23.11
CA THR A 176 -2.31 -16.43 22.97
C THR A 176 -3.68 -17.02 23.36
N PRO A 177 -3.99 -18.27 22.93
CA PRO A 177 -5.16 -18.99 23.43
C PRO A 177 -5.17 -19.02 24.96
N GLY A 178 -6.30 -18.59 25.58
CA GLY A 178 -6.42 -18.44 27.03
C GLY A 178 -6.18 -17.00 27.54
N GLY A 179 -6.04 -16.01 26.62
CA GLY A 179 -5.98 -14.59 26.98
C GLY A 179 -4.66 -14.14 27.61
N ARG A 180 -3.61 -14.95 27.48
CA ARG A 180 -2.27 -14.59 27.92
C ARG A 180 -1.52 -13.87 26.80
N TYR A 181 -0.56 -13.02 27.18
CA TYR A 181 0.32 -12.37 26.20
C TYR A 181 1.53 -13.24 25.92
N ASP A 182 1.99 -13.23 24.65
CA ASP A 182 3.30 -13.77 24.27
C ASP A 182 4.41 -12.96 24.97
N SER A 183 5.54 -13.59 25.28
CA SER A 183 6.70 -12.92 25.85
C SER A 183 7.32 -11.91 24.89
N ASP A 184 7.13 -12.13 23.59
CA ASP A 184 7.76 -11.34 22.56
C ASP A 184 6.91 -10.11 22.23
N GLU A 185 7.47 -8.93 22.52
CA GLU A 185 6.92 -7.64 22.15
C GLU A 185 7.51 -7.16 20.82
N ILE A 186 6.67 -6.80 19.89
CA ILE A 186 7.08 -6.20 18.62
C ILE A 186 7.08 -4.70 18.79
N VAL A 187 8.24 -4.04 18.59
CA VAL A 187 8.38 -2.59 18.76
C VAL A 187 8.72 -1.96 17.41
N TRP A 188 7.97 -0.93 17.03
CA TRP A 188 8.18 -0.10 15.86
C TRP A 188 8.28 1.36 16.27
N LYS A 189 9.32 2.03 15.79
CA LYS A 189 9.52 3.48 15.97
C LYS A 189 9.35 4.17 14.63
N SER A 190 8.50 5.18 14.58
CA SER A 190 8.35 6.01 13.38
C SER A 190 9.54 6.92 13.20
N SER A 191 10.02 7.06 11.96
CA SER A 191 10.80 8.24 11.61
C SER A 191 9.98 9.51 11.80
N THR A 192 10.64 10.59 12.14
CA THR A 192 10.07 11.94 12.29
C THR A 192 10.85 12.98 11.49
N THR A 193 11.80 12.55 10.64
CA THR A 193 12.62 13.38 9.77
C THR A 193 12.55 12.88 8.32
N ARG A 194 12.86 13.74 7.36
CA ARG A 194 12.93 13.42 5.93
C ARG A 194 14.37 13.22 5.44
N ALA A 195 15.34 13.44 6.29
CA ALA A 195 16.75 13.37 5.93
C ALA A 195 17.35 11.99 6.17
N ASP A 196 16.64 11.10 6.85
CA ASP A 196 17.09 9.75 7.16
C ASP A 196 16.88 8.79 5.98
N THR A 197 17.73 7.79 5.91
CA THR A 197 17.69 6.70 4.93
C THR A 197 18.09 5.39 5.60
N GLY A 198 17.66 4.27 5.03
CA GLY A 198 17.99 2.94 5.55
C GLY A 198 17.06 2.46 6.66
N GLY A 199 17.58 1.61 7.54
CA GLY A 199 16.78 1.02 8.62
C GLY A 199 16.36 2.08 9.65
N GLY A 200 15.04 2.20 9.87
CA GLY A 200 14.46 3.18 10.80
C GLY A 200 13.97 4.48 10.13
N ALA A 201 14.19 4.64 8.82
CA ALA A 201 13.71 5.79 8.04
C ALA A 201 12.24 5.68 7.57
N CYS A 202 11.49 4.72 8.12
CA CYS A 202 10.09 4.51 7.72
C CYS A 202 9.15 5.26 8.65
N GLU A 203 8.11 5.83 8.09
CA GLU A 203 7.00 6.39 8.84
C GLU A 203 6.04 5.28 9.28
N THR A 204 5.69 5.25 10.56
CA THR A 204 4.64 4.40 11.11
C THR A 204 3.44 5.27 11.40
N ILE A 205 2.34 5.04 10.67
CA ILE A 205 1.18 5.94 10.69
C ILE A 205 -0.05 5.21 11.20
N LEU A 206 -0.61 5.68 12.32
CA LEU A 206 -1.97 5.34 12.73
C LEU A 206 -2.93 6.17 11.87
N VAL A 207 -3.57 5.50 10.91
CA VAL A 207 -4.38 6.17 9.87
C VAL A 207 -5.74 6.57 10.43
N GLU A 208 -6.09 7.85 10.30
CA GLU A 208 -7.40 8.41 10.65
C GLU A 208 -8.32 8.56 9.44
N ASP A 209 -7.74 8.88 8.28
CA ASP A 209 -8.49 8.99 7.03
C ASP A 209 -7.58 8.83 5.80
N VAL A 210 -8.16 8.35 4.71
CA VAL A 210 -7.51 8.30 3.41
C VAL A 210 -8.52 8.65 2.31
N VAL A 211 -8.05 9.46 1.35
CA VAL A 211 -8.81 9.86 0.16
C VAL A 211 -7.97 9.58 -1.07
N ILE A 212 -8.51 8.86 -2.03
CA ILE A 212 -7.92 8.74 -3.35
C ILE A 212 -8.27 10.02 -4.12
N LEU A 213 -7.27 10.89 -4.31
CA LEU A 213 -7.44 12.17 -5.01
C LEU A 213 -7.61 11.97 -6.52
N LYS A 214 -6.80 11.07 -7.08
CA LYS A 214 -6.87 10.65 -8.49
C LYS A 214 -6.54 9.16 -8.59
N PRO A 215 -7.50 8.31 -8.94
CA PRO A 215 -7.20 6.92 -9.25
C PRO A 215 -6.46 6.82 -10.60
N ALA A 216 -5.57 5.86 -10.73
CA ALA A 216 -4.87 5.59 -11.97
C ALA A 216 -5.23 4.23 -12.55
N ASN A 217 -5.06 4.10 -13.87
CA ASN A 217 -5.16 2.82 -14.58
C ASN A 217 -6.50 2.06 -14.36
N GLU A 218 -7.61 2.77 -14.07
CA GLU A 218 -8.91 2.19 -13.70
C GLU A 218 -9.40 1.18 -14.72
N VAL A 219 -9.28 1.50 -16.01
CA VAL A 219 -9.72 0.59 -17.09
C VAL A 219 -8.90 -0.71 -17.07
N SER A 220 -7.58 -0.63 -16.94
CA SER A 220 -6.73 -1.81 -16.84
C SER A 220 -7.05 -2.66 -15.61
N ARG A 221 -7.28 -2.01 -14.47
CA ARG A 221 -7.66 -2.69 -13.22
C ARG A 221 -9.04 -3.34 -13.32
N MET A 222 -9.99 -2.67 -13.95
CA MET A 222 -11.33 -3.22 -14.19
C MET A 222 -11.25 -4.43 -15.12
N LEU A 223 -10.59 -4.30 -16.27
CA LEU A 223 -10.43 -5.40 -17.23
C LEU A 223 -9.71 -6.60 -16.63
N PHE A 224 -8.68 -6.35 -15.81
CA PHE A 224 -7.99 -7.42 -15.09
C PHE A 224 -8.96 -8.21 -14.18
N ARG A 225 -9.74 -7.50 -13.35
CA ARG A 225 -10.72 -8.13 -12.44
C ARG A 225 -11.80 -8.90 -13.21
N VAL A 226 -12.35 -8.28 -14.26
CA VAL A 226 -13.37 -8.93 -15.11
C VAL A 226 -12.80 -10.19 -15.77
N SER A 227 -11.55 -10.15 -16.23
CA SER A 227 -10.89 -11.31 -16.84
C SER A 227 -10.73 -12.46 -15.84
N LEU A 228 -10.29 -12.17 -14.60
CA LEU A 228 -10.16 -13.19 -13.56
C LEU A 228 -11.51 -13.84 -13.20
N TRP A 229 -12.55 -13.02 -13.00
CA TRP A 229 -13.89 -13.53 -12.68
C TRP A 229 -14.49 -14.31 -13.84
N GLY A 230 -14.28 -13.85 -15.08
CA GLY A 230 -14.71 -14.57 -16.27
C GLY A 230 -14.04 -15.94 -16.43
N MET A 231 -12.73 -16.03 -16.18
CA MET A 231 -12.01 -17.31 -16.19
C MET A 231 -12.50 -18.24 -15.08
N ALA A 232 -12.72 -17.72 -13.86
CA ALA A 232 -13.29 -18.49 -12.77
C ALA A 232 -14.69 -19.04 -13.09
N ALA A 233 -15.55 -18.21 -13.67
CA ALA A 233 -16.89 -18.64 -14.10
C ALA A 233 -16.85 -19.72 -15.18
N LEU A 234 -15.96 -19.60 -16.17
CA LEU A 234 -15.75 -20.63 -17.20
C LEU A 234 -15.22 -21.95 -16.62
N ALA A 235 -14.34 -21.88 -15.64
CA ALA A 235 -13.82 -23.07 -14.95
C ALA A 235 -14.94 -23.78 -14.16
N LEU A 236 -15.74 -23.03 -13.39
CA LEU A 236 -16.88 -23.59 -12.64
C LEU A 236 -17.92 -24.22 -13.58
N TRP A 237 -18.18 -23.57 -14.71
CA TRP A 237 -19.07 -24.14 -15.72
C TRP A 237 -18.52 -25.44 -16.32
N ALA A 238 -17.23 -25.49 -16.62
CA ALA A 238 -16.60 -26.72 -17.13
C ALA A 238 -16.69 -27.88 -16.13
N VAL A 239 -16.46 -27.62 -14.85
CA VAL A 239 -16.61 -28.61 -13.76
C VAL A 239 -18.07 -29.07 -13.65
N SER A 240 -19.04 -28.16 -13.65
CA SER A 240 -20.48 -28.48 -13.60
C SER A 240 -20.91 -29.36 -14.78
N ASP A 241 -20.40 -29.10 -15.99
CA ASP A 241 -20.66 -29.90 -17.18
C ASP A 241 -20.10 -31.33 -17.06
N LEU A 242 -18.95 -31.49 -16.40
CA LEU A 242 -18.34 -32.79 -16.14
C LEU A 242 -19.25 -33.65 -15.23
N PHE A 243 -19.73 -33.08 -14.14
CA PHE A 243 -20.64 -33.77 -13.20
C PHE A 243 -22.02 -34.09 -13.79
N ARG A 244 -22.49 -33.34 -14.79
CA ARG A 244 -23.76 -33.65 -15.48
C ARG A 244 -23.65 -34.79 -16.50
N ARG A 245 -22.45 -35.15 -16.90
CA ARG A 245 -22.19 -36.22 -17.90
C ARG A 245 -21.84 -37.56 -17.27
N CYS A 246 -21.54 -37.58 -15.96
CA CYS A 246 -21.42 -38.78 -15.16
C CYS A 246 -22.75 -39.16 -14.52
#